data_1e621516e4c9f5308057794718a9eb76
#
_entry.id   1e621516e4c9f5308057794718a9eb76
#
_cell.length_a   1.000
_cell.length_b   1.000
_cell.length_c   1.000
_cell.angle_alpha   90.00
_cell.angle_beta   90.00
_cell.angle_gamma   90.00
#
_symmetry.space_group_name_H-M   'P 1'
#
loop_
_entity.id
_entity.type
_entity.pdbx_description
1 polymer ?
#
loop_
_entity_poly.entity_id
_entity_poly.type
_entity_poly.pdbx_seq_one_letter_code
_entity_poly.pdbx_strand_id
1 'polypeptide(L)'
;MVSEELGEEYGERSARVLGLEPGGAREAAAVREFARRIGAERGLVDVHTHFMPDRVLRKVWAYFDAAGPLVGRQWPITYRRAEDERIAVLRAFGVRAFTSMLYPHKPGMAEWLNGWAADFAARVPECLHTATFFPEPGVEAYVRAAVEGGARVFKAHVQVGAYDPAEPVLDPVWGLLAEAGVPVVAHCGSGPVPGKYTGPGPMREVLARHPRLRLVVAHLGMPEYSEFLDLVADYPEVRLDTTMAWTGFAEEFAPFPHAELPRLEAYGDRVLLGTDFPNTPYPYAHQLEVMADLGLGEEWLRAVCHDNAARLFGLDDNAS
;
A
#
# COMPACT_ATOMS: atom_id res chain seq x y z
N MET A 1 3.80 32.19 -14.47
CA MET A 1 5.28 32.36 -14.28
C MET A 1 5.78 31.61 -13.06
N VAL A 2 5.36 31.90 -11.81
CA VAL A 2 5.84 31.13 -10.64
C VAL A 2 5.41 29.65 -10.65
N SER A 3 4.22 29.32 -11.19
CA SER A 3 3.71 27.95 -11.27
C SER A 3 4.33 27.12 -12.40
N GLU A 4 4.81 27.75 -13.46
CA GLU A 4 5.45 27.05 -14.60
C GLU A 4 6.93 26.72 -14.26
N GLU A 5 7.66 27.64 -13.61
CA GLU A 5 9.04 27.39 -13.16
C GLU A 5 9.11 26.30 -12.08
N LEU A 6 8.13 26.23 -11.16
CA LEU A 6 8.04 25.14 -10.17
C LEU A 6 7.76 23.80 -10.85
N GLY A 7 6.88 23.75 -11.85
CA GLY A 7 6.57 22.52 -12.58
C GLY A 7 7.77 21.95 -13.36
N GLU A 8 8.62 22.78 -13.95
CA GLU A 8 9.83 22.35 -14.64
C GLU A 8 10.90 21.80 -13.66
N GLU A 9 11.09 22.44 -12.50
CA GLU A 9 12.05 21.99 -11.48
C GLU A 9 11.64 20.66 -10.82
N TYR A 10 10.34 20.42 -10.63
CA TYR A 10 9.81 19.18 -10.06
C TYR A 10 9.93 18.00 -11.04
N GLY A 11 9.54 18.14 -12.31
CA GLY A 11 9.68 17.08 -13.31
C GLY A 11 11.12 16.62 -13.54
N GLU A 12 12.10 17.48 -13.30
CA GLU A 12 13.51 17.14 -13.38
C GLU A 12 14.00 16.22 -12.23
N ARG A 13 13.41 16.30 -11.03
CA ARG A 13 13.81 15.45 -9.89
C ARG A 13 13.31 14.03 -10.05
N SER A 14 12.04 13.85 -10.34
CA SER A 14 11.46 12.53 -10.58
C SER A 14 12.11 11.82 -11.76
N ALA A 15 12.47 12.54 -12.83
CA ALA A 15 13.22 12.00 -13.96
C ALA A 15 14.66 11.59 -13.58
N ARG A 16 15.31 12.37 -12.72
CA ARG A 16 16.69 12.09 -12.26
C ARG A 16 16.77 10.82 -11.43
N VAL A 17 15.80 10.58 -10.55
CA VAL A 17 15.80 9.37 -9.69
C VAL A 17 15.46 8.10 -10.46
N LEU A 18 14.80 8.17 -11.62
CA LEU A 18 14.58 7.01 -12.50
C LEU A 18 15.88 6.40 -13.02
N GLY A 19 16.96 7.17 -13.13
CA GLY A 19 18.27 6.70 -13.56
C GLY A 19 19.14 6.13 -12.43
N LEU A 20 18.63 6.06 -11.19
CA LEU A 20 19.39 5.51 -10.06
C LEU A 20 19.42 3.98 -10.11
N GLU A 21 20.52 3.39 -9.64
CA GLU A 21 20.62 1.96 -9.42
C GLU A 21 19.68 1.55 -8.27
N PRO A 22 18.66 0.70 -8.52
CA PRO A 22 17.71 0.32 -7.50
C PRO A 22 18.35 -0.40 -6.31
N GLY A 23 18.07 0.09 -5.09
CA GLY A 23 18.66 -0.42 -3.85
C GLY A 23 20.15 -0.06 -3.68
N GLY A 24 20.69 0.78 -4.56
CA GLY A 24 22.07 1.25 -4.47
C GLY A 24 22.26 2.42 -3.50
N ALA A 25 23.51 2.74 -3.19
CA ALA A 25 23.84 3.79 -2.22
C ALA A 25 23.32 5.19 -2.61
N ARG A 26 23.26 5.49 -3.92
CA ARG A 26 22.74 6.76 -4.43
C ARG A 26 21.24 6.89 -4.24
N GLU A 27 20.49 5.82 -4.49
CA GLU A 27 19.05 5.80 -4.22
C GLU A 27 18.77 5.92 -2.72
N ALA A 28 19.48 5.17 -1.88
CA ALA A 28 19.37 5.28 -0.43
C ALA A 28 19.66 6.70 0.08
N ALA A 29 20.65 7.39 -0.52
CA ALA A 29 20.91 8.79 -0.20
C ALA A 29 19.75 9.71 -0.62
N ALA A 30 19.17 9.51 -1.81
CA ALA A 30 18.05 10.29 -2.31
C ALA A 30 16.80 10.12 -1.43
N VAL A 31 16.46 8.88 -1.04
CA VAL A 31 15.31 8.59 -0.16
C VAL A 31 15.51 9.24 1.22
N ARG A 32 16.67 9.13 1.83
CA ARG A 32 16.96 9.79 3.12
C ARG A 32 16.94 11.32 3.01
N GLU A 33 17.43 11.85 1.91
CA GLU A 33 17.37 13.30 1.64
C GLU A 33 15.93 13.77 1.51
N PHE A 34 15.09 13.02 0.79
CA PHE A 34 13.66 13.29 0.72
C PHE A 34 13.02 13.29 2.11
N ALA A 35 13.24 12.24 2.92
CA ALA A 35 12.70 12.14 4.27
C ALA A 35 13.11 13.31 5.18
N ARG A 36 14.39 13.76 5.07
CA ARG A 36 14.90 14.92 5.81
C ARG A 36 14.25 16.21 5.33
N ARG A 37 14.08 16.41 4.03
CA ARG A 37 13.46 17.60 3.43
C ARG A 37 12.03 17.81 3.95
N ILE A 38 11.25 16.75 4.07
CA ILE A 38 9.86 16.82 4.58
C ILE A 38 9.76 16.76 6.11
N GLY A 39 10.87 16.73 6.84
CA GLY A 39 10.86 16.65 8.31
C GLY A 39 10.46 15.27 8.87
N ALA A 40 10.52 14.21 8.07
CA ALA A 40 10.26 12.83 8.52
C ALA A 40 11.54 12.17 9.06
N GLU A 41 12.20 12.82 10.01
CA GLU A 41 13.51 12.38 10.56
C GLU A 41 13.43 11.04 11.29
N ARG A 42 12.25 10.66 11.78
CA ARG A 42 11.99 9.34 12.39
C ARG A 42 11.90 8.20 11.37
N GLY A 43 11.98 8.50 10.08
CA GLY A 43 11.91 7.55 8.97
C GLY A 43 10.52 7.44 8.35
N LEU A 44 10.46 6.90 7.15
CA LEU A 44 9.22 6.68 6.40
C LEU A 44 8.44 5.50 6.97
N VAL A 45 7.12 5.50 6.82
CA VAL A 45 6.26 4.36 7.15
C VAL A 45 5.53 3.93 5.89
N ASP A 46 5.92 2.77 5.35
CA ASP A 46 5.38 2.24 4.10
C ASP A 46 4.32 1.16 4.39
N VAL A 47 3.05 1.50 4.17
CA VAL A 47 1.93 0.60 4.52
C VAL A 47 1.64 -0.44 3.44
N HIS A 48 2.36 -0.43 2.31
CA HIS A 48 2.10 -1.33 1.20
C HIS A 48 3.40 -1.85 0.57
N THR A 49 4.03 -2.79 1.28
CA THR A 49 5.16 -3.56 0.74
C THR A 49 4.84 -5.05 0.75
N HIS A 50 5.53 -5.82 -0.09
CA HIS A 50 5.27 -7.25 -0.26
C HIS A 50 6.43 -8.11 0.22
N PHE A 51 6.20 -8.82 1.32
CA PHE A 51 7.03 -9.93 1.77
C PHE A 51 6.16 -11.16 1.94
N MET A 52 6.61 -12.28 1.43
CA MET A 52 5.88 -13.55 1.47
C MET A 52 6.87 -14.72 1.30
N PRO A 53 6.47 -15.96 1.60
CA PRO A 53 7.34 -17.11 1.40
C PRO A 53 7.93 -17.13 -0.01
N ASP A 54 9.22 -17.37 -0.16
CA ASP A 54 9.95 -17.33 -1.43
C ASP A 54 9.27 -18.10 -2.57
N ARG A 55 8.70 -19.26 -2.25
CA ARG A 55 7.98 -20.06 -3.25
C ARG A 55 6.74 -19.36 -3.80
N VAL A 56 6.09 -18.51 -2.98
CA VAL A 56 4.93 -17.69 -3.40
C VAL A 56 5.42 -16.50 -4.20
N LEU A 57 6.41 -15.79 -3.68
CA LEU A 57 6.96 -14.61 -4.34
C LEU A 57 7.50 -14.91 -5.74
N ARG A 58 8.21 -16.03 -5.91
CA ARG A 58 8.66 -16.47 -7.25
C ARG A 58 7.50 -16.67 -8.22
N LYS A 59 6.34 -17.17 -7.76
CA LYS A 59 5.14 -17.30 -8.61
C LYS A 59 4.51 -15.96 -8.92
N VAL A 60 4.49 -15.03 -7.96
CA VAL A 60 4.04 -13.65 -8.16
C VAL A 60 4.92 -12.98 -9.22
N TRP A 61 6.24 -13.08 -9.11
CA TRP A 61 7.15 -12.52 -10.10
C TRP A 61 7.02 -13.16 -11.49
N ALA A 62 6.81 -14.47 -11.56
CA ALA A 62 6.54 -15.14 -12.83
C ALA A 62 5.21 -14.70 -13.47
N TYR A 63 4.21 -14.35 -12.63
CA TYR A 63 2.97 -13.74 -13.13
C TYR A 63 3.25 -12.36 -13.74
N PHE A 64 4.00 -11.49 -13.07
CA PHE A 64 4.39 -10.19 -13.60
C PHE A 64 5.22 -10.30 -14.89
N ASP A 65 6.15 -11.26 -14.97
CA ASP A 65 6.92 -11.52 -16.21
C ASP A 65 6.00 -11.87 -17.40
N ALA A 66 4.87 -12.53 -17.14
CA ALA A 66 3.90 -12.94 -18.15
C ALA A 66 2.76 -11.91 -18.34
N ALA A 67 2.64 -10.89 -17.51
CA ALA A 67 1.49 -10.01 -17.47
C ALA A 67 1.44 -9.00 -18.63
N GLY A 68 2.51 -8.81 -19.40
CA GLY A 68 2.57 -7.82 -20.48
C GLY A 68 1.35 -7.81 -21.41
N PRO A 69 0.86 -8.94 -21.93
CA PRO A 69 -0.34 -8.98 -22.76
C PRO A 69 -1.63 -8.59 -22.03
N LEU A 70 -1.71 -8.77 -20.70
CA LEU A 70 -2.89 -8.47 -19.88
C LEU A 70 -2.95 -6.98 -19.51
N VAL A 71 -1.80 -6.39 -19.18
CA VAL A 71 -1.70 -4.99 -18.74
C VAL A 71 -1.28 -4.02 -19.84
N GLY A 72 -1.07 -4.53 -21.06
CA GLY A 72 -0.69 -3.73 -22.21
C GLY A 72 0.79 -3.30 -22.25
N ARG A 73 1.60 -3.69 -21.26
CA ARG A 73 3.02 -3.32 -21.14
C ARG A 73 3.82 -4.31 -20.30
N GLN A 74 5.14 -4.31 -20.47
CA GLN A 74 6.05 -5.08 -19.63
C GLN A 74 6.07 -4.52 -18.21
N TRP A 75 6.17 -5.42 -17.22
CA TRP A 75 6.27 -5.07 -15.81
C TRP A 75 7.57 -5.62 -15.21
N PRO A 76 8.72 -4.97 -15.46
CA PRO A 76 9.99 -5.42 -14.90
C PRO A 76 10.04 -5.18 -13.40
N ILE A 77 10.30 -6.22 -12.63
CA ILE A 77 10.45 -6.11 -11.18
C ILE A 77 11.85 -5.58 -10.85
N THR A 78 11.90 -4.40 -10.25
CA THR A 78 13.15 -3.67 -10.00
C THR A 78 13.95 -4.25 -8.83
N TYR A 79 13.29 -4.70 -7.74
CA TYR A 79 13.97 -5.22 -6.54
C TYR A 79 13.85 -6.74 -6.42
N ARG A 80 14.15 -7.45 -7.50
CA ARG A 80 14.17 -8.92 -7.55
C ARG A 80 15.41 -9.46 -6.85
N ARG A 81 15.40 -9.43 -5.51
CA ARG A 81 16.50 -9.79 -4.61
C ARG A 81 16.06 -10.81 -3.57
N ALA A 82 17.01 -11.41 -2.85
CA ALA A 82 16.74 -12.25 -1.69
C ALA A 82 16.03 -11.45 -0.57
N GLU A 83 15.37 -12.12 0.36
CA GLU A 83 14.56 -11.51 1.41
C GLU A 83 15.39 -10.56 2.28
N ASP A 84 16.54 -11.03 2.75
CA ASP A 84 17.47 -10.27 3.58
C ASP A 84 18.04 -9.02 2.87
N GLU A 85 18.31 -9.14 1.57
CA GLU A 85 18.74 -8.00 0.75
C GLU A 85 17.62 -6.95 0.61
N ARG A 86 16.37 -7.38 0.44
CA ARG A 86 15.22 -6.46 0.38
C ARG A 86 14.99 -5.75 1.70
N ILE A 87 15.13 -6.45 2.82
CA ILE A 87 15.08 -5.84 4.16
C ILE A 87 16.22 -4.83 4.32
N ALA A 88 17.45 -5.19 3.90
CA ALA A 88 18.59 -4.29 3.95
C ALA A 88 18.38 -3.01 3.11
N VAL A 89 17.71 -3.11 1.96
CA VAL A 89 17.34 -1.95 1.13
C VAL A 89 16.41 -1.02 1.88
N LEU A 90 15.30 -1.50 2.47
CA LEU A 90 14.37 -0.66 3.23
C LEU A 90 15.05 0.00 4.45
N ARG A 91 15.93 -0.72 5.14
CA ARG A 91 16.77 -0.15 6.21
C ARG A 91 17.71 0.94 5.71
N ALA A 92 18.35 0.72 4.56
CA ALA A 92 19.22 1.72 3.94
C ALA A 92 18.45 2.97 3.50
N PHE A 93 17.18 2.84 3.13
CA PHE A 93 16.28 3.95 2.81
C PHE A 93 15.80 4.72 4.04
N GLY A 94 15.98 4.17 5.24
CA GLY A 94 15.47 4.77 6.47
C GLY A 94 13.98 4.56 6.66
N VAL A 95 13.44 3.45 6.13
CA VAL A 95 12.05 3.04 6.38
C VAL A 95 11.96 2.53 7.82
N ARG A 96 11.19 3.25 8.65
CA ARG A 96 11.01 2.96 10.08
C ARG A 96 10.11 1.75 10.31
N ALA A 97 9.06 1.65 9.51
CA ALA A 97 8.11 0.55 9.59
C ALA A 97 7.53 0.27 8.20
N PHE A 98 7.26 -1.00 7.95
CA PHE A 98 6.66 -1.46 6.70
C PHE A 98 5.75 -2.67 6.95
N THR A 99 5.00 -3.09 5.95
CA THR A 99 4.09 -4.24 6.01
C THR A 99 4.60 -5.42 5.20
N SER A 100 3.97 -6.59 5.32
CA SER A 100 4.27 -7.76 4.47
C SER A 100 3.08 -8.16 3.60
N MET A 101 2.35 -7.24 3.02
CA MET A 101 1.10 -7.41 2.27
C MET A 101 0.99 -8.72 1.48
N LEU A 102 0.86 -9.83 2.19
CA LEU A 102 0.67 -11.16 1.62
C LEU A 102 -0.83 -11.43 1.40
N TYR A 103 -1.17 -12.21 0.42
CA TYR A 103 -2.56 -12.49 0.07
C TYR A 103 -2.77 -13.90 -0.48
N PRO A 104 -3.86 -14.59 -0.13
CA PRO A 104 -4.24 -15.86 -0.69
C PRO A 104 -4.95 -15.69 -2.03
N HIS A 105 -4.86 -16.71 -2.90
CA HIS A 105 -5.58 -16.81 -4.16
C HIS A 105 -6.50 -18.03 -4.21
N LYS A 106 -6.61 -18.78 -3.13
CA LYS A 106 -7.44 -19.98 -3.01
C LYS A 106 -7.68 -20.35 -1.55
N PRO A 107 -8.72 -21.15 -1.25
CA PRO A 107 -8.96 -21.70 0.09
C PRO A 107 -7.78 -22.48 0.67
N GLY A 108 -7.65 -22.47 2.00
CA GLY A 108 -6.61 -23.16 2.75
C GLY A 108 -5.22 -22.53 2.67
N MET A 109 -5.13 -21.31 2.14
CA MET A 109 -3.84 -20.63 1.99
C MET A 109 -3.64 -19.53 3.04
N ALA A 110 -4.71 -18.88 3.49
CA ALA A 110 -4.65 -17.71 4.36
C ALA A 110 -4.01 -18.02 5.71
N GLU A 111 -4.49 -19.05 6.41
CA GLU A 111 -3.99 -19.41 7.74
C GLU A 111 -2.48 -19.76 7.70
N TRP A 112 -2.05 -20.51 6.68
CA TRP A 112 -0.62 -20.80 6.49
C TRP A 112 0.22 -19.54 6.24
N LEU A 113 -0.29 -18.60 5.43
CA LEU A 113 0.37 -17.31 5.21
C LEU A 113 0.46 -16.48 6.49
N ASN A 114 -0.59 -16.50 7.32
CA ASN A 114 -0.61 -15.78 8.60
C ASN A 114 0.46 -16.32 9.57
N GLY A 115 0.65 -17.65 9.62
CA GLY A 115 1.74 -18.25 10.41
C GLY A 115 3.13 -17.77 9.93
N TRP A 116 3.37 -17.78 8.63
CA TRP A 116 4.62 -17.24 8.08
C TRP A 116 4.81 -15.75 8.38
N ALA A 117 3.75 -14.95 8.29
CA ALA A 117 3.82 -13.51 8.53
C ALA A 117 4.09 -13.17 10.00
N ALA A 118 3.54 -13.95 10.95
CA ALA A 118 3.85 -13.83 12.37
C ALA A 118 5.33 -14.11 12.65
N ASP A 119 5.87 -15.19 12.07
CA ASP A 119 7.30 -15.53 12.16
C ASP A 119 8.18 -14.45 11.50
N PHE A 120 7.74 -13.90 10.38
CA PHE A 120 8.46 -12.82 9.70
C PHE A 120 8.52 -11.56 10.57
N ALA A 121 7.39 -11.10 11.11
CA ALA A 121 7.33 -9.93 11.98
C ALA A 121 8.13 -10.13 13.29
N ALA A 122 8.16 -11.34 13.83
CA ALA A 122 8.93 -11.64 15.04
C ALA A 122 10.46 -11.50 14.82
N ARG A 123 10.97 -11.78 13.61
CA ARG A 123 12.41 -11.66 13.27
C ARG A 123 12.80 -10.36 12.58
N VAL A 124 11.83 -9.55 12.14
CA VAL A 124 12.05 -8.26 11.46
C VAL A 124 11.23 -7.19 12.18
N PRO A 125 11.81 -6.54 13.20
CA PRO A 125 11.06 -5.61 14.08
C PRO A 125 10.43 -4.42 13.37
N GLU A 126 10.95 -4.02 12.21
CA GLU A 126 10.40 -2.95 11.38
C GLU A 126 9.14 -3.39 10.62
N CYS A 127 8.86 -4.71 10.52
CA CYS A 127 7.66 -5.20 9.85
C CYS A 127 6.48 -5.19 10.82
N LEU A 128 5.45 -4.43 10.47
CA LEU A 128 4.14 -4.50 11.13
C LEU A 128 3.54 -5.88 10.87
N HIS A 129 3.23 -6.63 11.93
CA HIS A 129 2.63 -7.96 11.81
C HIS A 129 1.37 -7.88 10.94
N THR A 130 1.49 -8.37 9.72
CA THR A 130 0.44 -8.37 8.70
C THR A 130 -0.24 -9.73 8.68
N ALA A 131 -1.56 -9.76 8.56
CA ALA A 131 -2.33 -10.99 8.34
C ALA A 131 -3.23 -10.84 7.11
N THR A 132 -3.89 -11.90 6.71
CA THR A 132 -4.81 -11.94 5.57
C THR A 132 -5.94 -12.93 5.83
N PHE A 133 -6.94 -12.93 4.95
CA PHE A 133 -8.05 -13.86 4.99
C PHE A 133 -8.53 -14.24 3.59
N PHE A 134 -9.30 -15.31 3.52
CA PHE A 134 -9.99 -15.77 2.33
C PHE A 134 -11.42 -16.18 2.69
N PRO A 135 -12.43 -16.00 1.82
CA PRO A 135 -13.80 -16.42 2.10
C PRO A 135 -13.90 -17.95 2.08
N GLU A 136 -13.77 -18.56 3.24
CA GLU A 136 -13.79 -20.01 3.43
C GLU A 136 -14.36 -20.39 4.80
N PRO A 137 -14.85 -21.62 4.99
CA PRO A 137 -15.28 -22.08 6.30
C PRO A 137 -14.17 -21.93 7.35
N GLY A 138 -14.50 -21.35 8.51
CA GLY A 138 -13.55 -21.15 9.60
C GLY A 138 -12.74 -19.86 9.51
N VAL A 139 -12.99 -19.00 8.52
CA VAL A 139 -12.27 -17.71 8.33
C VAL A 139 -12.30 -16.84 9.59
N GLU A 140 -13.43 -16.73 10.27
CA GLU A 140 -13.53 -15.93 11.50
C GLU A 140 -12.56 -16.43 12.58
N ALA A 141 -12.45 -17.74 12.74
CA ALA A 141 -11.61 -18.33 13.81
C ALA A 141 -10.14 -17.99 13.61
N TYR A 142 -9.58 -18.18 12.41
CA TYR A 142 -8.16 -17.88 12.21
C TYR A 142 -7.87 -16.36 12.11
N VAL A 143 -8.85 -15.53 11.70
CA VAL A 143 -8.72 -14.07 11.76
C VAL A 143 -8.69 -13.60 13.21
N ARG A 144 -9.58 -14.14 14.07
CA ARG A 144 -9.58 -13.87 15.50
C ARG A 144 -8.26 -14.27 16.15
N ALA A 145 -7.76 -15.46 15.85
CA ALA A 145 -6.46 -15.92 16.33
C ALA A 145 -5.31 -15.01 15.87
N ALA A 146 -5.35 -14.50 14.65
CA ALA A 146 -4.34 -13.56 14.15
C ALA A 146 -4.40 -12.21 14.89
N VAL A 147 -5.61 -11.67 15.15
CA VAL A 147 -5.80 -10.44 15.95
C VAL A 147 -5.28 -10.65 17.38
N GLU A 148 -5.65 -11.74 18.05
CA GLU A 148 -5.19 -12.10 19.39
C GLU A 148 -3.67 -12.34 19.42
N GLY A 149 -3.11 -12.85 18.32
CA GLY A 149 -1.66 -13.02 18.10
C GLY A 149 -0.92 -11.72 17.76
N GLY A 150 -1.59 -10.57 17.80
CA GLY A 150 -0.97 -9.26 17.65
C GLY A 150 -0.84 -8.78 16.20
N ALA A 151 -1.63 -9.30 15.27
CA ALA A 151 -1.71 -8.75 13.92
C ALA A 151 -2.14 -7.28 13.97
N ARG A 152 -1.39 -6.42 13.30
CA ARG A 152 -1.56 -4.96 13.31
C ARG A 152 -2.26 -4.42 12.08
N VAL A 153 -2.29 -5.21 11.02
CA VAL A 153 -2.90 -4.86 9.75
C VAL A 153 -3.31 -6.13 9.00
N PHE A 154 -4.41 -6.07 8.27
CA PHE A 154 -4.81 -7.15 7.37
C PHE A 154 -4.70 -6.71 5.91
N LYS A 155 -4.41 -7.67 5.02
CA LYS A 155 -4.48 -7.50 3.57
C LYS A 155 -5.69 -8.25 3.02
N ALA A 156 -6.51 -7.55 2.25
CA ALA A 156 -7.51 -8.14 1.35
C ALA A 156 -7.11 -7.86 -0.10
N HIS A 157 -7.21 -8.86 -0.98
CA HIS A 157 -6.93 -8.68 -2.39
C HIS A 157 -8.09 -9.24 -3.22
N VAL A 158 -9.06 -8.38 -3.50
CA VAL A 158 -10.33 -8.74 -4.14
C VAL A 158 -10.12 -9.31 -5.54
N GLN A 159 -9.25 -8.68 -6.34
CA GLN A 159 -8.97 -9.11 -7.70
C GLN A 159 -8.32 -10.49 -7.75
N VAL A 160 -7.21 -10.70 -7.05
CA VAL A 160 -6.45 -11.97 -7.05
C VAL A 160 -7.24 -13.09 -6.38
N GLY A 161 -7.96 -12.77 -5.31
CA GLY A 161 -8.82 -13.71 -4.62
C GLY A 161 -10.10 -14.04 -5.39
N ALA A 162 -10.51 -13.20 -6.33
CA ALA A 162 -11.70 -13.34 -7.16
C ALA A 162 -12.97 -13.58 -6.35
N TYR A 163 -13.08 -12.94 -5.18
CA TYR A 163 -14.22 -13.08 -4.28
C TYR A 163 -14.98 -11.76 -4.10
N ASP A 164 -16.26 -11.89 -3.74
CA ASP A 164 -17.09 -10.76 -3.33
C ASP A 164 -16.77 -10.38 -1.87
N PRO A 165 -16.23 -9.18 -1.59
CA PRO A 165 -15.99 -8.78 -0.21
C PRO A 165 -17.27 -8.65 0.62
N ALA A 166 -18.42 -8.48 -0.03
CA ALA A 166 -19.71 -8.37 0.64
C ALA A 166 -20.40 -9.73 0.92
N GLU A 167 -19.75 -10.87 0.55
CA GLU A 167 -20.36 -12.17 0.78
C GLU A 167 -20.53 -12.52 2.27
N PRO A 168 -21.61 -13.23 2.63
CA PRO A 168 -22.00 -13.43 4.03
C PRO A 168 -20.95 -14.09 4.91
N VAL A 169 -20.09 -14.95 4.36
CA VAL A 169 -19.03 -15.63 5.14
C VAL A 169 -17.98 -14.66 5.68
N LEU A 170 -17.79 -13.50 5.03
CA LEU A 170 -16.87 -12.46 5.45
C LEU A 170 -17.49 -11.43 6.39
N ASP A 171 -18.82 -11.39 6.54
CA ASP A 171 -19.48 -10.38 7.38
C ASP A 171 -18.99 -10.40 8.86
N PRO A 172 -18.88 -11.56 9.52
CA PRO A 172 -18.28 -11.62 10.87
C PRO A 172 -16.82 -11.16 10.93
N VAL A 173 -16.05 -11.39 9.85
CA VAL A 173 -14.64 -10.96 9.75
C VAL A 173 -14.53 -9.45 9.74
N TRP A 174 -15.34 -8.77 8.90
CA TRP A 174 -15.37 -7.31 8.85
C TRP A 174 -15.81 -6.71 10.19
N GLY A 175 -16.83 -7.31 10.83
CA GLY A 175 -17.28 -6.90 12.18
C GLY A 175 -16.18 -7.02 13.22
N LEU A 176 -15.48 -8.16 13.26
CA LEU A 176 -14.36 -8.40 14.17
C LEU A 176 -13.22 -7.39 13.99
N LEU A 177 -12.83 -7.13 12.74
CA LEU A 177 -11.74 -6.18 12.44
C LEU A 177 -12.15 -4.74 12.77
N ALA A 178 -13.41 -4.36 12.52
CA ALA A 178 -13.96 -3.07 12.89
C ALA A 178 -14.00 -2.86 14.42
N GLU A 179 -14.38 -3.89 15.19
CA GLU A 179 -14.42 -3.86 16.65
C GLU A 179 -13.02 -3.82 17.27
N ALA A 180 -12.11 -4.61 16.73
CA ALA A 180 -10.70 -4.63 17.15
C ALA A 180 -9.95 -3.36 16.75
N GLY A 181 -10.50 -2.53 15.85
CA GLY A 181 -9.83 -1.34 15.32
C GLY A 181 -8.58 -1.65 14.50
N VAL A 182 -8.46 -2.87 13.96
CA VAL A 182 -7.33 -3.29 13.13
C VAL A 182 -7.60 -2.90 11.67
N PRO A 183 -6.72 -2.10 11.05
CA PRO A 183 -6.92 -1.65 9.67
C PRO A 183 -6.78 -2.79 8.65
N VAL A 184 -7.51 -2.66 7.56
CA VAL A 184 -7.42 -3.55 6.40
C VAL A 184 -6.96 -2.75 5.18
N VAL A 185 -5.83 -3.13 4.60
CA VAL A 185 -5.39 -2.63 3.29
C VAL A 185 -6.02 -3.51 2.21
N ALA A 186 -6.94 -2.93 1.44
CA ALA A 186 -7.69 -3.66 0.42
C ALA A 186 -7.29 -3.22 -0.99
N HIS A 187 -6.81 -4.17 -1.80
CA HIS A 187 -6.72 -3.98 -3.24
C HIS A 187 -8.10 -4.29 -3.83
N CYS A 188 -8.92 -3.28 -3.96
CA CYS A 188 -10.31 -3.36 -4.41
C CYS A 188 -10.61 -2.48 -5.64
N GLY A 189 -9.71 -1.58 -6.06
CA GLY A 189 -9.79 -0.91 -7.36
C GLY A 189 -9.64 -1.90 -8.53
N SER A 190 -10.06 -1.49 -9.73
CA SER A 190 -10.07 -2.35 -10.91
C SER A 190 -8.73 -2.42 -11.66
N GLY A 191 -7.76 -1.59 -11.29
CA GLY A 191 -6.43 -1.63 -11.90
C GLY A 191 -5.53 -2.75 -11.37
N PRO A 192 -4.55 -3.21 -12.18
CA PRO A 192 -4.37 -2.95 -13.60
C PRO A 192 -5.30 -3.78 -14.51
N VAL A 193 -5.98 -4.79 -13.97
CA VAL A 193 -6.92 -5.64 -14.71
C VAL A 193 -8.20 -5.77 -13.90
N PRO A 194 -9.38 -5.41 -14.46
CA PRO A 194 -10.62 -5.46 -13.71
C PRO A 194 -11.03 -6.90 -13.37
N GLY A 195 -11.57 -7.08 -12.17
CA GLY A 195 -12.18 -8.31 -11.70
C GLY A 195 -13.70 -8.15 -11.55
N LYS A 196 -14.41 -9.26 -11.38
CA LYS A 196 -15.88 -9.25 -11.22
C LYS A 196 -16.34 -8.41 -10.01
N TYR A 197 -15.55 -8.37 -8.95
CA TYR A 197 -15.91 -7.77 -7.66
C TYR A 197 -15.03 -6.56 -7.30
N THR A 198 -14.22 -6.06 -8.27
CA THR A 198 -13.44 -4.85 -8.09
C THR A 198 -14.29 -3.59 -8.29
N GLY A 199 -13.77 -2.45 -7.88
CA GLY A 199 -14.48 -1.17 -7.86
C GLY A 199 -15.07 -0.84 -6.48
N PRO A 200 -15.59 0.39 -6.30
CA PRO A 200 -16.03 0.89 -5.00
C PRO A 200 -17.33 0.25 -4.48
N GLY A 201 -18.18 -0.27 -5.36
CA GLY A 201 -19.52 -0.79 -5.00
C GLY A 201 -19.49 -1.87 -3.91
N PRO A 202 -18.78 -3.01 -4.10
CA PRO A 202 -18.74 -4.07 -3.09
C PRO A 202 -18.16 -3.61 -1.74
N MET A 203 -17.16 -2.72 -1.75
CA MET A 203 -16.63 -2.16 -0.50
C MET A 203 -17.59 -1.18 0.16
N ARG A 204 -18.40 -0.44 -0.61
CA ARG A 204 -19.48 0.40 -0.07
C ARG A 204 -20.51 -0.43 0.67
N GLU A 205 -20.86 -1.62 0.18
CA GLU A 205 -21.76 -2.55 0.88
C GLU A 205 -21.18 -3.04 2.20
N VAL A 206 -19.88 -3.35 2.24
CA VAL A 206 -19.19 -3.71 3.48
C VAL A 206 -19.19 -2.55 4.47
N LEU A 207 -18.83 -1.34 4.03
CA LEU A 207 -18.79 -0.15 4.88
C LEU A 207 -20.18 0.27 5.39
N ALA A 208 -21.24 0.06 4.62
CA ALA A 208 -22.62 0.32 5.07
C ALA A 208 -23.01 -0.56 6.27
N ARG A 209 -22.51 -1.80 6.33
CA ARG A 209 -22.73 -2.71 7.46
C ARG A 209 -21.72 -2.48 8.60
N HIS A 210 -20.49 -2.09 8.27
CA HIS A 210 -19.38 -1.92 9.21
C HIS A 210 -18.74 -0.52 9.10
N PRO A 211 -19.45 0.57 9.43
CA PRO A 211 -18.99 1.94 9.20
C PRO A 211 -17.76 2.36 10.05
N ARG A 212 -17.40 1.56 11.06
CA ARG A 212 -16.20 1.75 11.89
C ARG A 212 -14.98 0.98 11.38
N LEU A 213 -15.11 0.25 10.25
CA LEU A 213 -14.00 -0.48 9.64
C LEU A 213 -12.92 0.51 9.19
N ARG A 214 -11.71 0.34 9.70
CA ARG A 214 -10.54 1.09 9.26
C ARG A 214 -10.04 0.52 7.93
N LEU A 215 -10.64 0.99 6.85
CA LEU A 215 -10.27 0.57 5.49
C LEU A 215 -9.18 1.48 4.92
N VAL A 216 -8.10 0.89 4.41
CA VAL A 216 -7.11 1.57 3.57
C VAL A 216 -7.28 1.04 2.15
N VAL A 217 -7.75 1.89 1.25
CA VAL A 217 -7.91 1.55 -0.17
C VAL A 217 -6.55 1.64 -0.84
N ALA A 218 -6.06 0.52 -1.35
CA ALA A 218 -4.78 0.45 -2.03
C ALA A 218 -4.80 1.21 -3.37
N HIS A 219 -3.64 1.79 -3.76
CA HIS A 219 -3.46 2.49 -5.04
C HIS A 219 -4.44 3.64 -5.28
N LEU A 220 -4.89 4.35 -4.21
CA LEU A 220 -5.97 5.33 -4.25
C LEU A 220 -7.28 4.81 -4.88
N GLY A 221 -7.42 3.49 -5.04
CA GLY A 221 -8.57 2.87 -5.71
C GLY A 221 -8.51 2.90 -7.24
N MET A 222 -7.31 3.03 -7.81
CA MET A 222 -7.03 3.05 -9.25
C MET A 222 -7.85 2.02 -10.05
N PRO A 223 -8.49 2.40 -11.17
CA PRO A 223 -8.61 3.74 -11.74
C PRO A 223 -9.83 4.54 -11.25
N GLU A 224 -10.65 4.00 -10.34
CA GLU A 224 -11.89 4.62 -9.85
C GLU A 224 -11.60 5.65 -8.72
N TYR A 225 -10.61 6.53 -8.94
CA TYR A 225 -10.12 7.48 -7.94
C TYR A 225 -11.21 8.36 -7.33
N SER A 226 -12.07 8.96 -8.18
CA SER A 226 -13.13 9.86 -7.72
C SER A 226 -14.14 9.16 -6.83
N GLU A 227 -14.56 7.95 -7.22
CA GLU A 227 -15.54 7.16 -6.47
C GLU A 227 -14.97 6.65 -5.15
N PHE A 228 -13.67 6.34 -5.07
CA PHE A 228 -13.01 6.01 -3.80
C PHE A 228 -12.79 7.24 -2.93
N LEU A 229 -12.56 8.43 -3.49
CA LEU A 229 -12.60 9.68 -2.75
C LEU A 229 -14.02 9.98 -2.18
N ASP A 230 -15.09 9.56 -2.87
CA ASP A 230 -16.44 9.61 -2.32
C ASP A 230 -16.59 8.69 -1.09
N LEU A 231 -15.97 7.49 -1.10
CA LEU A 231 -15.95 6.65 0.10
C LEU A 231 -15.20 7.30 1.26
N VAL A 232 -14.10 8.01 0.98
CA VAL A 232 -13.37 8.78 2.01
C VAL A 232 -14.25 9.89 2.58
N ALA A 233 -15.06 10.55 1.75
CA ALA A 233 -16.01 11.58 2.20
C ALA A 233 -17.12 11.01 3.07
N ASP A 234 -17.70 9.86 2.66
CA ASP A 234 -18.84 9.25 3.31
C ASP A 234 -18.48 8.52 4.62
N TYR A 235 -17.24 8.00 4.74
CA TYR A 235 -16.81 7.17 5.86
C TYR A 235 -15.51 7.70 6.50
N PRO A 236 -15.53 8.20 7.75
CA PRO A 236 -14.38 8.86 8.37
C PRO A 236 -13.19 7.90 8.63
N GLU A 237 -13.42 6.59 8.72
CA GLU A 237 -12.38 5.60 8.92
C GLU A 237 -11.77 5.05 7.63
N VAL A 238 -12.24 5.53 6.45
CA VAL A 238 -11.64 5.17 5.17
C VAL A 238 -10.42 6.03 4.89
N ARG A 239 -9.35 5.39 4.48
CA ARG A 239 -8.06 5.96 4.09
C ARG A 239 -7.65 5.45 2.71
N LEU A 240 -6.65 6.08 2.13
CA LEU A 240 -6.08 5.71 0.83
C LEU A 240 -4.58 5.46 0.99
N ASP A 241 -3.98 4.58 0.19
CA ASP A 241 -2.53 4.55 0.04
C ASP A 241 -2.08 5.00 -1.35
N THR A 242 -0.86 5.54 -1.43
CA THR A 242 -0.31 6.18 -2.63
C THR A 242 0.32 5.20 -3.61
N THR A 243 0.24 3.92 -3.36
CA THR A 243 0.95 2.89 -4.13
C THR A 243 0.80 3.09 -5.63
N MET A 244 1.93 3.25 -6.32
CA MET A 244 2.07 3.45 -7.76
C MET A 244 1.42 4.71 -8.35
N ALA A 245 0.55 5.41 -7.64
CA ALA A 245 -0.13 6.60 -8.15
C ALA A 245 0.87 7.67 -8.62
N TRP A 246 0.49 8.41 -9.66
CA TRP A 246 1.25 9.49 -10.31
C TRP A 246 2.59 9.09 -10.95
N THR A 247 3.00 7.84 -10.84
CA THR A 247 4.20 7.37 -11.54
C THR A 247 3.95 7.30 -13.03
N GLY A 248 4.94 7.60 -13.86
CA GLY A 248 4.80 7.50 -15.31
C GLY A 248 4.36 6.12 -15.78
N PHE A 249 4.62 5.09 -14.95
CA PHE A 249 4.14 3.74 -15.23
C PHE A 249 2.62 3.62 -15.08
N ALA A 250 2.03 4.15 -14.02
CA ALA A 250 0.59 4.07 -13.76
C ALA A 250 -0.21 5.07 -14.60
N GLU A 251 0.31 6.27 -14.81
CA GLU A 251 -0.35 7.33 -15.58
C GLU A 251 -0.65 6.93 -17.04
N GLU A 252 0.08 5.96 -17.60
CA GLU A 252 -0.18 5.47 -18.96
C GLU A 252 -1.48 4.65 -19.08
N PHE A 253 -1.92 3.94 -18.02
CA PHE A 253 -3.13 3.10 -18.07
C PHE A 253 -4.25 3.54 -17.12
N ALA A 254 -3.93 4.34 -16.13
CA ALA A 254 -4.86 4.83 -15.13
C ALA A 254 -4.43 6.23 -14.64
N PRO A 255 -4.51 7.25 -15.51
CA PRO A 255 -4.11 8.61 -15.16
C PRO A 255 -4.96 9.15 -14.01
N PHE A 256 -4.29 9.76 -13.01
CA PHE A 256 -4.99 10.40 -11.91
C PHE A 256 -5.70 11.68 -12.39
N PRO A 257 -7.00 11.85 -12.11
CA PRO A 257 -7.73 13.05 -12.55
C PRO A 257 -7.29 14.27 -11.72
N HIS A 258 -6.50 15.17 -12.32
CA HIS A 258 -5.96 16.35 -11.64
C HIS A 258 -7.03 17.23 -10.99
N ALA A 259 -8.28 17.18 -11.46
CA ALA A 259 -9.41 17.87 -10.83
C ALA A 259 -9.71 17.37 -9.40
N GLU A 260 -9.23 16.19 -9.03
CA GLU A 260 -9.40 15.61 -7.70
C GLU A 260 -8.28 16.00 -6.69
N LEU A 261 -7.23 16.68 -7.14
CA LEU A 261 -6.14 17.11 -6.25
C LEU A 261 -6.63 17.94 -5.04
N PRO A 262 -7.57 18.90 -5.18
CA PRO A 262 -8.07 19.63 -4.02
C PRO A 262 -8.77 18.73 -2.99
N ARG A 263 -9.46 17.69 -3.44
CA ARG A 263 -10.08 16.70 -2.52
C ARG A 263 -9.02 15.85 -1.83
N LEU A 264 -8.01 15.39 -2.59
CA LEU A 264 -6.89 14.63 -2.03
C LEU A 264 -6.12 15.45 -1.00
N GLU A 265 -5.88 16.74 -1.24
CA GLU A 265 -5.27 17.67 -0.30
C GLU A 265 -6.12 17.80 0.96
N ALA A 266 -7.43 18.02 0.84
CA ALA A 266 -8.36 18.16 1.94
C ALA A 266 -8.42 16.89 2.82
N TYR A 267 -8.17 15.71 2.27
CA TYR A 267 -8.10 14.43 2.99
C TYR A 267 -6.67 14.00 3.31
N GLY A 268 -5.72 14.92 3.29
CA GLY A 268 -4.29 14.62 3.49
C GLY A 268 -3.97 13.86 4.78
N ASP A 269 -4.78 14.02 5.84
CA ASP A 269 -4.67 13.27 7.10
C ASP A 269 -5.09 11.78 6.99
N ARG A 270 -5.70 11.39 5.89
CA ARG A 270 -6.18 10.02 5.58
C ARG A 270 -5.49 9.37 4.39
N VAL A 271 -4.43 9.99 3.86
CA VAL A 271 -3.57 9.41 2.82
C VAL A 271 -2.31 8.84 3.48
N LEU A 272 -1.89 7.65 3.05
CA LEU A 272 -0.75 6.92 3.61
C LEU A 272 0.25 6.59 2.50
N LEU A 273 1.55 6.55 2.82
CA LEU A 273 2.56 6.09 1.88
C LEU A 273 2.43 4.58 1.66
N GLY A 274 2.24 4.19 0.42
CA GLY A 274 2.43 2.84 -0.09
C GLY A 274 3.28 2.88 -1.35
N THR A 275 4.08 1.83 -1.60
CA THR A 275 4.99 1.80 -2.75
C THR A 275 4.86 0.58 -3.64
N ASP A 276 4.33 -0.53 -3.16
CA ASP A 276 4.35 -1.85 -3.81
C ASP A 276 5.74 -2.52 -3.84
N PHE A 277 6.71 -1.97 -3.07
CA PHE A 277 8.02 -2.60 -2.95
C PHE A 277 7.88 -4.11 -2.59
N PRO A 278 8.57 -5.02 -3.26
CA PRO A 278 9.64 -4.89 -4.25
C PRO A 278 9.15 -4.93 -5.71
N ASN A 279 7.84 -4.96 -5.95
CA ASN A 279 7.24 -5.32 -7.23
C ASN A 279 7.15 -4.14 -8.23
N THR A 280 7.76 -3.01 -7.91
CA THR A 280 7.74 -1.80 -8.73
C THR A 280 8.64 -1.93 -9.97
N PRO A 281 8.27 -1.32 -11.11
CA PRO A 281 9.10 -1.25 -12.31
C PRO A 281 10.03 -0.03 -12.33
N TYR A 282 10.18 0.67 -11.22
CA TYR A 282 10.96 1.90 -11.05
C TYR A 282 11.61 1.94 -9.65
N PRO A 283 12.65 2.78 -9.44
CA PRO A 283 13.26 3.00 -8.14
C PRO A 283 12.27 3.54 -7.10
N TYR A 284 12.38 3.10 -5.85
CA TYR A 284 11.57 3.56 -4.71
C TYR A 284 11.52 5.09 -4.58
N ALA A 285 12.67 5.73 -4.78
CA ALA A 285 12.79 7.18 -4.78
C ALA A 285 11.84 7.87 -5.78
N HIS A 286 11.52 7.22 -6.91
CA HIS A 286 10.60 7.78 -7.90
C HIS A 286 9.19 7.97 -7.35
N GLN A 287 8.66 7.00 -6.59
CA GLN A 287 7.35 7.13 -5.93
C GLN A 287 7.31 8.37 -5.02
N LEU A 288 8.39 8.66 -4.31
CA LEU A 288 8.46 9.82 -3.41
C LEU A 288 8.51 11.14 -4.16
N GLU A 289 9.32 11.22 -5.22
CA GLU A 289 9.49 12.46 -5.96
C GLU A 289 8.27 12.80 -6.82
N VAL A 290 7.55 11.82 -7.39
CA VAL A 290 6.28 12.11 -8.09
C VAL A 290 5.20 12.66 -7.14
N MET A 291 5.18 12.25 -5.87
CA MET A 291 4.31 12.85 -4.87
C MET A 291 4.71 14.30 -4.56
N ALA A 292 6.02 14.60 -4.53
CA ALA A 292 6.50 15.96 -4.35
C ALA A 292 6.13 16.86 -5.54
N ASP A 293 6.13 16.29 -6.75
CA ASP A 293 5.75 16.99 -7.99
C ASP A 293 4.26 17.43 -8.00
N LEU A 294 3.42 16.90 -7.10
CA LEU A 294 2.04 17.37 -6.93
C LEU A 294 1.94 18.80 -6.37
N GLY A 295 3.00 19.30 -5.72
CA GLY A 295 3.03 20.66 -5.18
C GLY A 295 2.15 20.89 -3.94
N LEU A 296 1.74 19.82 -3.22
CA LEU A 296 0.88 19.90 -2.03
C LEU A 296 1.64 20.32 -0.74
N GLY A 297 2.95 20.53 -0.84
CA GLY A 297 3.79 21.03 0.24
C GLY A 297 4.40 19.95 1.14
N GLU A 298 5.44 20.36 1.89
CA GLU A 298 6.23 19.43 2.72
C GLU A 298 5.44 18.91 3.93
N GLU A 299 4.51 19.68 4.47
CA GLU A 299 3.64 19.25 5.57
C GLU A 299 2.71 18.12 5.14
N TRP A 300 2.11 18.23 3.95
CA TRP A 300 1.30 17.16 3.36
C TRP A 300 2.14 15.90 3.13
N LEU A 301 3.32 16.05 2.54
CA LEU A 301 4.25 14.93 2.30
C LEU A 301 4.67 14.26 3.60
N ARG A 302 4.99 15.03 4.65
CA ARG A 302 5.33 14.46 5.96
C ARG A 302 4.15 13.70 6.56
N ALA A 303 2.94 14.28 6.50
CA ALA A 303 1.73 13.62 6.97
C ALA A 303 1.52 12.27 6.27
N VAL A 304 1.61 12.23 4.94
CA VAL A 304 1.44 11.02 4.13
C VAL A 304 2.54 10.00 4.36
N CYS A 305 3.80 10.44 4.34
CA CYS A 305 4.94 9.53 4.37
C CYS A 305 5.31 9.04 5.78
N HIS A 306 4.78 9.66 6.83
CA HIS A 306 5.11 9.32 8.22
C HIS A 306 3.92 9.44 9.18
N ASP A 307 3.41 10.68 9.43
CA ASP A 307 2.59 10.99 10.60
C ASP A 307 1.26 10.21 10.63
N ASN A 308 0.60 10.07 9.48
CA ASN A 308 -0.70 9.39 9.39
C ASN A 308 -0.59 7.89 9.71
N ALA A 309 0.41 7.22 9.14
CA ALA A 309 0.65 5.81 9.41
C ALA A 309 1.19 5.61 10.84
N ALA A 310 2.07 6.48 11.33
CA ALA A 310 2.55 6.44 12.70
C ALA A 310 1.38 6.52 13.70
N ARG A 311 0.43 7.42 13.47
CA ARG A 311 -0.79 7.56 14.28
C ARG A 311 -1.71 6.35 14.14
N LEU A 312 -1.95 5.86 12.91
CA LEU A 312 -2.81 4.70 12.66
C LEU A 312 -2.31 3.45 13.39
N PHE A 313 -1.00 3.26 13.44
CA PHE A 313 -0.36 2.10 14.03
C PHE A 313 0.23 2.35 15.44
N GLY A 314 0.02 3.53 16.06
CA GLY A 314 0.53 3.82 17.40
C GLY A 314 2.06 3.66 17.49
N LEU A 315 2.80 4.19 16.51
CA LEU A 315 4.26 4.07 16.48
C LEU A 315 4.97 5.13 17.32
N ASP A 316 4.29 6.20 17.71
CA ASP A 316 4.87 7.32 18.43
C ASP A 316 4.83 7.14 19.96
N ASP A 317 3.95 6.26 20.46
CA ASP A 317 3.76 6.03 21.90
C ASP A 317 4.89 5.19 22.54
N ASN A 318 5.83 4.64 21.76
CA ASN A 318 6.93 3.82 22.24
C ASN A 318 8.29 4.56 22.33
N ALA A 319 8.29 5.88 22.40
CA ALA A 319 9.51 6.68 22.62
C ALA A 319 9.67 7.01 24.11
N SER A 320 9.96 5.97 24.91
CA SER A 320 10.42 6.13 26.29
C SER A 320 11.65 5.27 26.55
#